data_31e65d5f4b73a26bbc3ba07243ba0c92
#
_entry.id   31e65d5f4b73a26bbc3ba07243ba0c92
#
_cell.length_a   1.000
_cell.length_b   1.000
_cell.length_c   1.000
_cell.angle_alpha   90.00
_cell.angle_beta   90.00
_cell.angle_gamma   90.00
#
_symmetry.space_group_name_H-M   'P 1'
#
loop_
_entity.id
_entity.type
_entity.pdbx_description
1 polymer ?
#
loop_
_entity_poly.entity_id
_entity_poly.type
_entity_poly.pdbx_seq_one_letter_code
_entity_poly.pdbx_strand_id
1 'polypeptide(L)'
;MTFLERFQNVCFYSLVQMARRWLAGSVFDGVAREYLGEGVTTQSVMSRTTLWLYQTDPVLDFPRPAMPNMVPVGGLNVREVAPLSEDLEAFIQSSGQHGVVIVSFGSIVKTMESEQIEVFTAAFARLRQKVVWRYTGEKPAGLGHNTKLMAWLPQNDLLGHPKTRVFITHAGYNGVCEALHHGVPMVCLPQFGDHPGNAAQVVARGLGVKLDINRVTSDELYQAILYVLNTNSYRETAVRLSRLHRDQPQSPMERAVWWIEHVIKHGGLPHLRARAVELPWYQYYLLDVATFLLAVCAAVLGAVWYSCSFIYGKCCSKSERKLKSQ
;
A
#
# COMPACT_ATOMS: atom_id res chain seq x y z
N MET A 1 -11.29 -3.50 11.55
CA MET A 1 -10.35 -4.52 12.09
C MET A 1 -10.84 -5.02 13.45
N THR A 2 -11.00 -6.32 13.58
CA THR A 2 -11.29 -7.00 14.85
C THR A 2 -10.08 -6.94 15.80
N PHE A 3 -10.22 -7.37 17.05
CA PHE A 3 -9.09 -7.45 17.97
C PHE A 3 -7.99 -8.40 17.45
N LEU A 4 -8.37 -9.56 16.93
CA LEU A 4 -7.42 -10.57 16.41
C LEU A 4 -6.62 -10.02 15.21
N GLU A 5 -7.27 -9.33 14.28
CA GLU A 5 -6.60 -8.68 13.14
C GLU A 5 -5.60 -7.62 13.60
N ARG A 6 -5.94 -6.81 14.62
CA ARG A 6 -5.00 -5.82 15.20
C ARG A 6 -3.81 -6.50 15.86
N PHE A 7 -4.04 -7.58 16.61
CA PHE A 7 -2.97 -8.36 17.23
C PHE A 7 -2.03 -8.97 16.18
N GLN A 8 -2.60 -9.60 15.15
CA GLN A 8 -1.83 -10.14 14.02
C GLN A 8 -0.98 -9.05 13.33
N ASN A 9 -1.54 -7.86 13.14
CA ASN A 9 -0.81 -6.74 12.56
C ASN A 9 0.38 -6.30 13.41
N VAL A 10 0.24 -6.23 14.73
CA VAL A 10 1.35 -5.89 15.64
C VAL A 10 2.45 -6.95 15.57
N CYS A 11 2.09 -8.23 15.61
CA CYS A 11 3.04 -9.33 15.47
C CYS A 11 3.76 -9.29 14.11
N PHE A 12 2.99 -9.15 13.03
CA PHE A 12 3.55 -9.07 11.67
C PHE A 12 4.47 -7.87 11.50
N TYR A 13 4.05 -6.69 11.96
CA TYR A 13 4.89 -5.48 11.93
C TYR A 13 6.21 -5.69 12.66
N SER A 14 6.19 -6.27 13.86
CA SER A 14 7.38 -6.53 14.66
C SER A 14 8.33 -7.51 13.97
N LEU A 15 7.80 -8.61 13.42
CA LEU A 15 8.57 -9.58 12.65
C LEU A 15 9.21 -8.96 11.40
N VAL A 16 8.45 -8.16 10.65
CA VAL A 16 8.95 -7.47 9.45
C VAL A 16 10.06 -6.48 9.82
N GLN A 17 9.94 -5.73 10.92
CA GLN A 17 10.99 -4.81 11.36
C GLN A 17 12.28 -5.55 11.75
N MET A 18 12.17 -6.70 12.41
CA MET A 18 13.31 -7.54 12.75
C MET A 18 13.97 -8.12 11.49
N ALA A 19 13.16 -8.69 10.60
CA ALA A 19 13.64 -9.24 9.32
C ALA A 19 14.30 -8.17 8.44
N ARG A 20 13.73 -6.97 8.37
CA ARG A 20 14.32 -5.84 7.65
C ARG A 20 15.68 -5.45 8.18
N ARG A 21 15.85 -5.37 9.51
CA ARG A 21 17.14 -5.05 10.12
C ARG A 21 18.19 -6.10 9.80
N TRP A 22 17.81 -7.37 9.89
CA TRP A 22 18.70 -8.48 9.55
C TRP A 22 19.06 -8.47 8.05
N LEU A 23 18.07 -8.34 7.18
CA LEU A 23 18.26 -8.33 5.72
C LEU A 23 19.07 -7.10 5.27
N ALA A 24 18.82 -5.92 5.85
CA ALA A 24 19.59 -4.72 5.55
C ALA A 24 21.07 -4.92 5.85
N GLY A 25 21.40 -5.46 7.04
CA GLY A 25 22.77 -5.71 7.43
C GLY A 25 23.43 -6.82 6.61
N SER A 26 22.74 -7.90 6.27
CA SER A 26 23.34 -9.05 5.58
C SER A 26 23.47 -8.85 4.06
N VAL A 27 22.57 -8.13 3.43
CA VAL A 27 22.50 -8.01 1.96
C VAL A 27 22.91 -6.62 1.49
N PHE A 28 22.30 -5.57 2.03
CA PHE A 28 22.44 -4.22 1.49
C PHE A 28 23.65 -3.45 2.05
N ASP A 29 24.15 -3.77 3.25
CA ASP A 29 25.33 -3.10 3.80
C ASP A 29 26.60 -3.44 3.01
N GLY A 30 26.63 -4.63 2.37
CA GLY A 30 27.71 -4.99 1.44
C GLY A 30 27.75 -4.02 0.26
N VAL A 31 26.62 -3.81 -0.39
CA VAL A 31 26.48 -2.88 -1.52
C VAL A 31 26.75 -1.43 -1.08
N ALA A 32 26.22 -1.02 0.07
CA ALA A 32 26.46 0.34 0.59
C ALA A 32 27.95 0.61 0.81
N ARG A 33 28.70 -0.34 1.36
CA ARG A 33 30.16 -0.23 1.56
C ARG A 33 30.94 -0.17 0.24
N GLU A 34 30.56 -1.02 -0.71
CA GLU A 34 31.22 -1.08 -2.01
C GLU A 34 31.14 0.25 -2.78
N TYR A 35 29.97 0.89 -2.80
CA TYR A 35 29.73 2.09 -3.61
C TYR A 35 29.86 3.41 -2.85
N LEU A 36 29.70 3.41 -1.52
CA LEU A 36 29.67 4.64 -0.71
C LEU A 36 30.81 4.73 0.31
N GLY A 37 31.65 3.68 0.41
CA GLY A 37 32.82 3.63 1.27
C GLY A 37 32.66 2.82 2.54
N GLU A 38 33.82 2.40 3.11
CA GLU A 38 33.86 1.63 4.34
C GLU A 38 33.21 2.38 5.51
N GLY A 39 32.41 1.68 6.32
CA GLY A 39 31.68 2.24 7.45
C GLY A 39 30.30 2.79 7.11
N VAL A 40 29.92 2.85 5.82
CA VAL A 40 28.57 3.22 5.42
C VAL A 40 27.65 2.01 5.51
N THR A 41 26.52 2.16 6.22
CA THR A 41 25.47 1.16 6.34
C THR A 41 24.19 1.64 5.69
N THR A 42 23.32 0.73 5.29
CA THR A 42 21.98 1.03 4.79
C THR A 42 21.22 1.93 5.77
N GLN A 43 21.31 1.65 7.06
CA GLN A 43 20.69 2.45 8.09
C GLN A 43 21.23 3.90 8.10
N SER A 44 22.54 4.08 7.93
CA SER A 44 23.17 5.41 7.89
C SER A 44 22.75 6.20 6.63
N VAL A 45 22.60 5.54 5.49
CA VAL A 45 22.07 6.14 4.26
C VAL A 45 20.63 6.59 4.46
N MET A 46 19.79 5.70 4.95
CA MET A 46 18.38 6.02 5.21
C MET A 46 18.21 7.16 6.21
N SER A 47 19.02 7.21 7.27
CA SER A 47 18.95 8.28 8.26
C SER A 47 19.39 9.65 7.73
N ARG A 48 20.22 9.68 6.68
CA ARG A 48 20.69 10.91 6.01
C ARG A 48 19.77 11.37 4.88
N THR A 49 18.76 10.57 4.51
CA THR A 49 17.84 10.89 3.42
C THR A 49 17.10 12.19 3.71
N THR A 50 17.27 13.15 2.82
CA THR A 50 16.65 14.48 2.94
C THR A 50 15.18 14.45 2.55
N LEU A 51 14.84 13.73 1.47
CA LEU A 51 13.51 13.70 0.89
C LEU A 51 13.09 12.25 0.58
N TRP A 52 11.86 11.93 0.90
CA TRP A 52 11.21 10.67 0.57
C TRP A 52 10.07 10.92 -0.41
N LEU A 53 10.19 10.42 -1.63
CA LEU A 53 9.11 10.43 -2.59
C LEU A 53 8.30 9.13 -2.44
N TYR A 54 7.07 9.24 -1.98
CA TYR A 54 6.22 8.10 -1.70
C TYR A 54 5.18 7.90 -2.80
N GLN A 55 5.11 6.71 -3.34
CA GLN A 55 4.00 6.32 -4.22
C GLN A 55 2.73 6.12 -3.38
N THR A 56 2.12 7.22 -2.98
CA THR A 56 0.84 7.27 -2.27
C THR A 56 -0.04 8.35 -2.87
N ASP A 57 -1.34 8.11 -2.87
CA ASP A 57 -2.34 9.03 -3.35
C ASP A 57 -3.38 9.29 -2.26
N PRO A 58 -3.69 10.55 -1.92
CA PRO A 58 -4.62 10.88 -0.83
C PRO A 58 -6.07 10.46 -1.09
N VAL A 59 -6.45 10.23 -2.35
CA VAL A 59 -7.79 9.76 -2.73
C VAL A 59 -7.91 8.25 -2.52
N LEU A 60 -6.83 7.51 -2.84
CA LEU A 60 -6.78 6.04 -2.76
C LEU A 60 -6.41 5.56 -1.36
N ASP A 61 -5.27 6.01 -0.86
CA ASP A 61 -4.65 5.47 0.35
C ASP A 61 -5.45 5.78 1.63
N PHE A 62 -5.29 4.93 2.64
CA PHE A 62 -5.79 5.23 3.97
C PHE A 62 -4.98 6.36 4.60
N PRO A 63 -5.63 7.31 5.29
CA PRO A 63 -4.94 8.40 5.97
C PRO A 63 -3.91 7.88 6.97
N ARG A 64 -2.70 8.44 6.91
CA ARG A 64 -1.62 8.13 7.85
C ARG A 64 -0.81 9.39 8.17
N PRO A 65 -0.21 9.48 9.37
CA PRO A 65 0.74 10.53 9.67
C PRO A 65 1.92 10.49 8.70
N ALA A 66 2.35 11.66 8.25
CA ALA A 66 3.50 11.82 7.37
C ALA A 66 4.43 12.92 7.92
N MET A 67 5.72 12.77 7.65
CA MET A 67 6.71 13.80 7.98
C MET A 67 6.77 14.85 6.87
N PRO A 68 7.22 16.09 7.15
CA PRO A 68 7.32 17.15 6.12
C PRO A 68 8.20 16.81 4.92
N ASN A 69 9.18 15.91 5.09
CA ASN A 69 10.05 15.43 4.01
C ASN A 69 9.51 14.19 3.29
N MET A 70 8.28 13.79 3.56
CA MET A 70 7.60 12.67 2.90
C MET A 70 6.57 13.23 1.92
N VAL A 71 6.91 13.21 0.63
CA VAL A 71 6.10 13.82 -0.42
C VAL A 71 5.32 12.74 -1.17
N PRO A 72 3.98 12.81 -1.19
CA PRO A 72 3.16 11.88 -1.95
C PRO A 72 3.24 12.17 -3.45
N VAL A 73 3.59 11.14 -4.23
CA VAL A 73 3.74 11.20 -5.69
C VAL A 73 3.08 9.99 -6.37
N GLY A 74 1.97 9.51 -5.83
CA GLY A 74 1.24 8.39 -6.41
C GLY A 74 0.71 8.73 -7.80
N GLY A 75 0.94 7.84 -8.77
CA GLY A 75 0.54 8.05 -10.16
C GLY A 75 1.63 8.65 -11.05
N LEU A 76 2.93 8.56 -10.67
CA LEU A 76 4.06 9.01 -11.51
C LEU A 76 4.07 8.40 -12.92
N ASN A 77 3.52 7.20 -13.07
CA ASN A 77 3.45 6.48 -14.34
C ASN A 77 2.27 6.88 -15.23
N VAL A 78 1.35 7.67 -14.71
CA VAL A 78 0.17 8.14 -15.46
C VAL A 78 0.59 9.23 -16.42
N ARG A 79 0.09 9.15 -17.64
CA ARG A 79 0.36 10.11 -18.71
C ARG A 79 -0.91 10.39 -19.53
N GLU A 80 -0.85 11.39 -20.36
CA GLU A 80 -1.90 11.63 -21.35
C GLU A 80 -2.10 10.42 -22.25
N VAL A 81 -3.35 10.21 -22.65
CA VAL A 81 -3.75 9.08 -23.52
C VAL A 81 -3.20 9.29 -24.91
N ALA A 82 -2.39 8.36 -25.39
CA ALA A 82 -1.93 8.33 -26.76
C ALA A 82 -2.86 7.48 -27.65
N PRO A 83 -2.92 7.76 -28.96
CA PRO A 83 -3.67 6.91 -29.89
C PRO A 83 -3.18 5.48 -29.89
N LEU A 84 -4.12 4.55 -29.96
CA LEU A 84 -3.82 3.12 -30.09
C LEU A 84 -3.42 2.76 -31.53
N SER A 85 -2.78 1.61 -31.73
CA SER A 85 -2.55 1.11 -33.08
C SER A 85 -3.88 0.80 -33.79
N GLU A 86 -3.91 0.96 -35.11
CA GLU A 86 -5.13 0.77 -35.91
C GLU A 86 -5.79 -0.60 -35.68
N ASP A 87 -4.97 -1.66 -35.60
CA ASP A 87 -5.45 -3.03 -35.34
C ASP A 87 -6.08 -3.17 -33.94
N LEU A 88 -5.49 -2.54 -32.92
CA LEU A 88 -6.01 -2.57 -31.57
C LEU A 88 -7.28 -1.72 -31.46
N GLU A 89 -7.28 -0.55 -32.05
CA GLU A 89 -8.44 0.33 -32.11
C GLU A 89 -9.63 -0.35 -32.82
N ALA A 90 -9.39 -0.98 -34.00
CA ALA A 90 -10.42 -1.74 -34.71
C ALA A 90 -10.99 -2.88 -33.85
N PHE A 91 -10.14 -3.61 -33.13
CA PHE A 91 -10.59 -4.65 -32.20
C PHE A 91 -11.47 -4.08 -31.08
N ILE A 92 -11.09 -2.96 -30.48
CA ILE A 92 -11.85 -2.30 -29.42
C ILE A 92 -13.17 -1.78 -29.98
N GLN A 93 -13.18 -1.14 -31.15
CA GLN A 93 -14.40 -0.62 -31.79
C GLN A 93 -15.39 -1.74 -32.10
N SER A 94 -14.93 -2.94 -32.45
CA SER A 94 -15.78 -4.12 -32.69
C SER A 94 -16.54 -4.60 -31.44
N SER A 95 -16.27 -4.06 -30.24
CA SER A 95 -17.01 -4.36 -29.01
C SER A 95 -18.43 -3.76 -28.97
N GLY A 96 -18.74 -2.85 -29.90
CA GLY A 96 -20.03 -2.17 -29.94
C GLY A 96 -20.34 -1.40 -28.65
N GLN A 97 -21.50 -1.64 -28.07
CA GLN A 97 -21.93 -1.03 -26.79
C GLN A 97 -21.43 -1.79 -25.54
N HIS A 98 -21.00 -3.05 -25.72
CA HIS A 98 -20.55 -3.86 -24.57
C HIS A 98 -19.24 -3.37 -23.97
N GLY A 99 -18.37 -2.78 -24.80
CA GLY A 99 -17.09 -2.24 -24.37
C GLY A 99 -16.03 -3.32 -24.13
N VAL A 100 -14.97 -2.94 -23.45
CA VAL A 100 -13.74 -3.74 -23.30
C VAL A 100 -13.39 -3.96 -21.84
N VAL A 101 -12.91 -5.15 -21.55
CA VAL A 101 -12.27 -5.53 -20.28
C VAL A 101 -10.77 -5.63 -20.53
N ILE A 102 -9.98 -4.92 -19.75
CA ILE A 102 -8.51 -4.98 -19.80
C ILE A 102 -8.03 -5.93 -18.72
N VAL A 103 -7.05 -6.79 -19.05
CA VAL A 103 -6.50 -7.78 -18.12
C VAL A 103 -4.98 -7.66 -18.09
N SER A 104 -4.42 -7.37 -16.92
CA SER A 104 -2.98 -7.27 -16.74
C SER A 104 -2.56 -7.60 -15.30
N PHE A 105 -1.59 -8.53 -15.19
CA PHE A 105 -0.98 -8.91 -13.91
C PHE A 105 0.43 -8.31 -13.74
N GLY A 106 0.69 -7.15 -14.36
CA GLY A 106 1.95 -6.41 -14.25
C GLY A 106 3.09 -7.04 -15.06
N SER A 107 4.29 -6.49 -14.90
CA SER A 107 5.47 -6.88 -15.67
C SER A 107 6.29 -8.00 -15.02
N ILE A 108 6.14 -8.23 -13.72
CA ILE A 108 6.94 -9.19 -12.95
C ILE A 108 6.44 -10.61 -13.15
N VAL A 109 5.11 -10.79 -13.13
CA VAL A 109 4.50 -12.11 -13.33
C VAL A 109 4.49 -12.43 -14.82
N LYS A 110 5.41 -13.30 -15.25
CA LYS A 110 5.55 -13.69 -16.66
C LYS A 110 4.71 -14.92 -17.00
N THR A 111 4.53 -15.82 -16.05
CA THR A 111 3.84 -17.11 -16.24
C THR A 111 2.72 -17.24 -15.21
N MET A 112 1.59 -17.77 -15.66
CA MET A 112 0.49 -18.22 -14.82
C MET A 112 0.47 -19.75 -14.83
N GLU A 113 -0.03 -20.36 -13.78
CA GLU A 113 -0.25 -21.81 -13.75
C GLU A 113 -1.32 -22.21 -14.77
N SER A 114 -1.19 -23.39 -15.36
CA SER A 114 -2.10 -23.87 -16.42
C SER A 114 -3.56 -23.86 -15.96
N GLU A 115 -3.82 -24.25 -14.72
CA GLU A 115 -5.15 -24.25 -14.11
C GLU A 115 -5.74 -22.82 -14.05
N GLN A 116 -4.94 -21.85 -13.65
CA GLN A 116 -5.37 -20.43 -13.63
C GLN A 116 -5.69 -19.95 -15.06
N ILE A 117 -4.87 -20.30 -16.04
CA ILE A 117 -5.10 -19.93 -17.45
C ILE A 117 -6.43 -20.48 -17.94
N GLU A 118 -6.76 -21.74 -17.62
CA GLU A 118 -8.04 -22.37 -17.98
C GLU A 118 -9.22 -21.62 -17.32
N VAL A 119 -9.12 -21.30 -16.03
CA VAL A 119 -10.13 -20.53 -15.30
C VAL A 119 -10.40 -19.18 -15.98
N PHE A 120 -9.35 -18.46 -16.34
CA PHE A 120 -9.46 -17.15 -16.98
C PHE A 120 -10.05 -17.27 -18.39
N THR A 121 -9.54 -18.20 -19.16
CA THR A 121 -9.99 -18.45 -20.54
C THR A 121 -11.48 -18.82 -20.59
N ALA A 122 -11.92 -19.73 -19.71
CA ALA A 122 -13.31 -20.13 -19.61
C ALA A 122 -14.24 -18.98 -19.17
N ALA A 123 -13.79 -18.15 -18.21
CA ALA A 123 -14.54 -16.98 -17.78
C ALA A 123 -14.68 -15.93 -18.90
N PHE A 124 -13.58 -15.63 -19.61
CA PHE A 124 -13.55 -14.60 -20.65
C PHE A 124 -14.36 -14.99 -21.89
N ALA A 125 -14.34 -16.25 -22.29
CA ALA A 125 -15.10 -16.74 -23.43
C ALA A 125 -16.63 -16.52 -23.30
N ARG A 126 -17.13 -16.40 -22.07
CA ARG A 126 -18.56 -16.17 -21.76
C ARG A 126 -18.96 -14.68 -21.82
N LEU A 127 -18.00 -13.76 -21.83
CA LEU A 127 -18.26 -12.32 -21.82
C LEU A 127 -18.76 -11.82 -23.18
N ARG A 128 -19.70 -10.89 -23.17
CA ARG A 128 -20.11 -10.14 -24.36
C ARG A 128 -19.11 -9.04 -24.73
N GLN A 129 -18.33 -8.62 -23.77
CA GLN A 129 -17.25 -7.63 -23.92
C GLN A 129 -16.11 -8.21 -24.74
N LYS A 130 -15.36 -7.36 -25.41
CA LYS A 130 -14.02 -7.70 -25.86
C LYS A 130 -13.07 -7.72 -24.67
N VAL A 131 -12.09 -8.60 -24.72
CA VAL A 131 -11.06 -8.71 -23.67
C VAL A 131 -9.70 -8.46 -24.31
N VAL A 132 -8.92 -7.58 -23.73
CA VAL A 132 -7.50 -7.37 -24.09
C VAL A 132 -6.66 -7.86 -22.92
N TRP A 133 -5.97 -8.97 -23.13
CA TRP A 133 -5.25 -9.66 -22.07
C TRP A 133 -3.73 -9.63 -22.32
N ARG A 134 -2.97 -9.07 -21.35
CA ARG A 134 -1.52 -9.19 -21.37
C ARG A 134 -1.12 -10.61 -21.02
N TYR A 135 -0.58 -11.31 -22.02
CA TYR A 135 -0.20 -12.70 -21.89
C TYR A 135 0.99 -13.02 -22.79
N THR A 136 1.99 -13.74 -22.25
CA THR A 136 3.26 -14.06 -22.94
C THR A 136 3.45 -15.55 -23.19
N GLY A 137 2.53 -16.42 -22.77
CA GLY A 137 2.58 -17.87 -23.01
C GLY A 137 2.03 -18.27 -24.38
N GLU A 138 1.95 -19.57 -24.60
CA GLU A 138 1.27 -20.13 -25.74
C GLU A 138 -0.23 -19.81 -25.70
N LYS A 139 -0.84 -19.65 -26.88
CA LYS A 139 -2.26 -19.34 -26.96
C LYS A 139 -3.09 -20.44 -26.28
N PRO A 140 -3.86 -20.13 -25.23
CA PRO A 140 -4.64 -21.11 -24.49
C PRO A 140 -5.68 -21.78 -25.35
N ALA A 141 -5.87 -23.07 -25.15
CA ALA A 141 -6.99 -23.82 -25.75
C ALA A 141 -8.32 -23.21 -25.24
N GLY A 142 -9.32 -23.14 -26.11
CA GLY A 142 -10.64 -22.59 -25.74
C GLY A 142 -10.72 -21.08 -25.63
N LEU A 143 -9.66 -20.33 -26.01
CA LEU A 143 -9.69 -18.87 -26.03
C LEU A 143 -10.82 -18.35 -26.92
N GLY A 144 -11.73 -17.56 -26.36
CA GLY A 144 -12.85 -16.97 -27.09
C GLY A 144 -12.42 -16.00 -28.19
N HIS A 145 -13.21 -15.87 -29.24
CA HIS A 145 -12.99 -14.88 -30.31
C HIS A 145 -13.10 -13.43 -29.85
N ASN A 146 -13.65 -13.22 -28.67
CA ASN A 146 -13.74 -11.93 -28.02
C ASN A 146 -12.43 -11.50 -27.32
N THR A 147 -11.42 -12.38 -27.25
CA THR A 147 -10.18 -12.13 -26.48
C THR A 147 -8.98 -11.95 -27.39
N LYS A 148 -8.29 -10.81 -27.26
CA LYS A 148 -7.00 -10.51 -27.91
C LYS A 148 -5.88 -10.63 -26.90
N LEU A 149 -4.88 -11.47 -27.18
CA LEU A 149 -3.66 -11.60 -26.39
C LEU A 149 -2.59 -10.65 -26.89
N MET A 150 -1.87 -10.04 -26.00
CA MET A 150 -0.73 -9.18 -26.31
C MET A 150 0.39 -9.40 -25.28
N ALA A 151 1.63 -9.50 -25.78
CA ALA A 151 2.80 -9.64 -24.89
C ALA A 151 3.04 -8.40 -24.06
N TRP A 152 2.72 -7.22 -24.59
CA TRP A 152 2.78 -5.92 -23.91
C TRP A 152 1.54 -5.08 -24.24
N LEU A 153 0.98 -4.41 -23.21
CA LEU A 153 -0.17 -3.53 -23.37
C LEU A 153 0.25 -2.07 -23.27
N PRO A 154 -0.28 -1.19 -24.12
CA PRO A 154 -0.32 0.24 -23.85
C PRO A 154 -1.39 0.51 -22.76
N GLN A 155 -1.10 0.07 -21.51
CA GLN A 155 -2.11 -0.07 -20.44
C GLN A 155 -2.77 1.26 -20.09
N ASN A 156 -1.97 2.35 -19.94
CA ASN A 156 -2.51 3.68 -19.67
C ASN A 156 -3.50 4.13 -20.75
N ASP A 157 -3.16 3.90 -22.01
CA ASP A 157 -3.98 4.33 -23.16
C ASP A 157 -5.26 3.49 -23.28
N LEU A 158 -5.14 2.18 -23.01
CA LEU A 158 -6.29 1.29 -22.95
C LEU A 158 -7.24 1.63 -21.81
N LEU A 159 -6.72 1.96 -20.63
CA LEU A 159 -7.54 2.36 -19.49
C LEU A 159 -8.22 3.71 -19.74
N GLY A 160 -7.55 4.63 -20.44
CA GLY A 160 -8.12 5.91 -20.84
C GLY A 160 -9.11 5.83 -22.01
N HIS A 161 -9.22 4.70 -22.69
CA HIS A 161 -10.11 4.55 -23.82
C HIS A 161 -11.60 4.57 -23.40
N PRO A 162 -12.50 5.35 -24.07
CA PRO A 162 -13.90 5.51 -23.69
C PRO A 162 -14.71 4.21 -23.61
N LYS A 163 -14.30 3.17 -24.34
CA LYS A 163 -14.95 1.85 -24.30
C LYS A 163 -14.45 0.94 -23.20
N THR A 164 -13.43 1.30 -22.43
CA THR A 164 -12.95 0.49 -21.31
C THR A 164 -13.96 0.52 -20.16
N ARG A 165 -14.36 -0.66 -19.71
CA ARG A 165 -15.41 -0.86 -18.71
C ARG A 165 -14.87 -1.34 -17.36
N VAL A 166 -13.94 -2.30 -17.38
CA VAL A 166 -13.38 -2.94 -16.18
C VAL A 166 -11.90 -3.25 -16.41
N PHE A 167 -11.12 -3.14 -15.36
CA PHE A 167 -9.74 -3.57 -15.32
C PHE A 167 -9.57 -4.76 -14.36
N ILE A 168 -9.14 -5.89 -14.88
CA ILE A 168 -8.77 -7.08 -14.09
C ILE A 168 -7.27 -7.00 -13.82
N THR A 169 -6.90 -6.94 -12.55
CA THR A 169 -5.53 -6.62 -12.15
C THR A 169 -5.08 -7.38 -10.91
N HIS A 170 -3.78 -7.59 -10.77
CA HIS A 170 -3.16 -8.05 -9.54
C HIS A 170 -3.17 -6.99 -8.42
N ALA A 171 -3.69 -5.80 -8.67
CA ALA A 171 -3.67 -4.64 -7.79
C ALA A 171 -2.27 -4.09 -7.48
N GLY A 172 -1.31 -4.19 -8.39
CA GLY A 172 -0.05 -3.44 -8.30
C GLY A 172 -0.33 -1.95 -8.35
N TYR A 173 0.38 -1.17 -7.50
CA TYR A 173 0.05 0.23 -7.23
C TYR A 173 -0.02 1.10 -8.50
N ASN A 174 0.91 0.92 -9.44
CA ASN A 174 0.91 1.68 -10.70
C ASN A 174 -0.37 1.46 -11.51
N GLY A 175 -0.80 0.20 -11.69
CA GLY A 175 -2.03 -0.10 -12.41
C GLY A 175 -3.29 0.40 -11.71
N VAL A 176 -3.29 0.39 -10.36
CA VAL A 176 -4.39 0.95 -9.58
C VAL A 176 -4.47 2.47 -9.76
N CYS A 177 -3.33 3.18 -9.76
CA CYS A 177 -3.29 4.62 -10.04
C CYS A 177 -3.75 4.96 -11.46
N GLU A 178 -3.35 4.18 -12.47
CA GLU A 178 -3.84 4.35 -13.84
C GLU A 178 -5.36 4.15 -13.93
N ALA A 179 -5.88 3.09 -13.32
CA ALA A 179 -7.33 2.83 -13.30
C ALA A 179 -8.10 3.93 -12.54
N LEU A 180 -7.58 4.41 -11.42
CA LEU A 180 -8.14 5.53 -10.67
C LEU A 180 -8.14 6.80 -11.52
N HIS A 181 -7.02 7.14 -12.16
CA HIS A 181 -6.89 8.33 -13.01
C HIS A 181 -7.92 8.34 -14.14
N HIS A 182 -8.11 7.20 -14.80
CA HIS A 182 -9.05 7.07 -15.91
C HIS A 182 -10.49 6.73 -15.49
N GLY A 183 -10.74 6.58 -14.18
CA GLY A 183 -12.06 6.29 -13.63
C GLY A 183 -12.58 4.91 -14.04
N VAL A 184 -11.71 3.89 -14.08
CA VAL A 184 -12.05 2.52 -14.45
C VAL A 184 -12.19 1.67 -13.19
N PRO A 185 -13.34 1.01 -12.97
CA PRO A 185 -13.52 0.09 -11.86
C PRO A 185 -12.70 -1.20 -12.07
N MET A 186 -12.39 -1.89 -10.96
CA MET A 186 -11.42 -2.99 -10.95
C MET A 186 -11.99 -4.30 -10.39
N VAL A 187 -11.48 -5.42 -10.93
CA VAL A 187 -11.54 -6.74 -10.30
C VAL A 187 -10.12 -7.11 -9.90
N CYS A 188 -9.84 -7.14 -8.60
CA CYS A 188 -8.50 -7.34 -8.06
C CYS A 188 -8.27 -8.80 -7.69
N LEU A 189 -7.16 -9.37 -8.17
CA LEU A 189 -6.65 -10.71 -7.84
C LEU A 189 -5.22 -10.57 -7.29
N PRO A 190 -5.07 -10.11 -6.03
CA PRO A 190 -3.75 -9.85 -5.44
C PRO A 190 -2.94 -11.13 -5.31
N GLN A 191 -1.62 -11.02 -5.51
CA GLN A 191 -0.70 -12.16 -5.49
C GLN A 191 0.30 -12.06 -4.34
N PHE A 192 1.12 -11.01 -4.29
CA PHE A 192 2.19 -10.84 -3.30
C PHE A 192 2.48 -9.35 -3.00
N GLY A 193 3.41 -9.08 -2.10
CA GLY A 193 3.91 -7.74 -1.80
C GLY A 193 2.84 -6.79 -1.29
N ASP A 194 2.68 -5.66 -1.96
CA ASP A 194 1.72 -4.61 -1.66
C ASP A 194 0.31 -4.89 -2.22
N HIS A 195 0.16 -5.88 -3.11
CA HIS A 195 -1.09 -6.14 -3.82
C HIS A 195 -2.31 -6.36 -2.89
N PRO A 196 -2.20 -7.16 -1.78
CA PRO A 196 -3.33 -7.34 -0.88
C PRO A 196 -3.78 -6.05 -0.19
N GLY A 197 -2.82 -5.17 0.16
CA GLY A 197 -3.09 -3.86 0.75
C GLY A 197 -3.79 -2.93 -0.24
N ASN A 198 -3.27 -2.84 -1.46
CA ASN A 198 -3.86 -2.02 -2.52
C ASN A 198 -5.26 -2.50 -2.90
N ALA A 199 -5.47 -3.82 -2.99
CA ALA A 199 -6.79 -4.39 -3.25
C ALA A 199 -7.79 -4.06 -2.12
N ALA A 200 -7.35 -4.05 -0.85
CA ALA A 200 -8.18 -3.63 0.26
C ALA A 200 -8.60 -2.16 0.17
N GLN A 201 -7.70 -1.28 -0.29
CA GLN A 201 -8.00 0.13 -0.55
C GLN A 201 -9.01 0.28 -1.69
N VAL A 202 -8.83 -0.44 -2.80
CA VAL A 202 -9.77 -0.45 -3.94
C VAL A 202 -11.18 -0.82 -3.47
N VAL A 203 -11.32 -1.89 -2.67
CA VAL A 203 -12.61 -2.33 -2.13
C VAL A 203 -13.18 -1.30 -1.15
N ALA A 204 -12.38 -0.80 -0.22
CA ALA A 204 -12.81 0.19 0.78
C ALA A 204 -13.27 1.51 0.15
N ARG A 205 -12.70 1.89 -0.99
CA ARG A 205 -13.11 3.08 -1.76
C ARG A 205 -14.29 2.85 -2.69
N GLY A 206 -14.79 1.62 -2.80
CA GLY A 206 -15.87 1.28 -3.74
C GLY A 206 -15.44 1.35 -5.21
N LEU A 207 -14.16 1.09 -5.49
CA LEU A 207 -13.58 1.09 -6.83
C LEU A 207 -13.63 -0.28 -7.50
N GLY A 208 -14.01 -1.33 -6.77
CA GLY A 208 -14.04 -2.67 -7.31
C GLY A 208 -14.17 -3.76 -6.25
N VAL A 209 -13.91 -4.98 -6.67
CA VAL A 209 -13.99 -6.20 -5.85
C VAL A 209 -12.65 -6.91 -5.80
N LYS A 210 -12.49 -7.79 -4.80
CA LYS A 210 -11.29 -8.62 -4.61
C LYS A 210 -11.67 -10.09 -4.64
N LEU A 211 -10.89 -10.89 -5.35
CA LEU A 211 -10.95 -12.36 -5.39
C LEU A 211 -9.61 -12.95 -4.96
N ASP A 212 -9.62 -14.20 -4.55
CA ASP A 212 -8.41 -14.98 -4.26
C ASP A 212 -7.97 -15.72 -5.53
N ILE A 213 -6.82 -15.34 -6.10
CA ILE A 213 -6.32 -15.92 -7.35
C ILE A 213 -6.06 -17.43 -7.27
N ASN A 214 -5.77 -17.96 -6.07
CA ASN A 214 -5.46 -19.37 -5.86
C ASN A 214 -6.71 -20.26 -5.68
N ARG A 215 -7.88 -19.66 -5.54
CA ARG A 215 -9.13 -20.39 -5.26
C ARG A 215 -10.26 -20.05 -6.21
N VAL A 216 -10.11 -18.96 -6.96
CA VAL A 216 -11.17 -18.48 -7.85
C VAL A 216 -11.50 -19.49 -8.93
N THR A 217 -12.78 -19.78 -9.08
CA THR A 217 -13.31 -20.58 -10.20
C THR A 217 -13.67 -19.68 -11.37
N SER A 218 -13.80 -20.28 -12.57
CA SER A 218 -14.22 -19.54 -13.76
C SER A 218 -15.59 -18.90 -13.62
N ASP A 219 -16.50 -19.54 -12.87
CA ASP A 219 -17.83 -18.97 -12.62
C ASP A 219 -17.76 -17.79 -11.67
N GLU A 220 -17.02 -17.89 -10.56
CA GLU A 220 -16.83 -16.78 -9.62
C GLU A 220 -16.17 -15.57 -10.28
N LEU A 221 -15.14 -15.79 -11.13
CA LEU A 221 -14.50 -14.72 -11.88
C LEU A 221 -15.49 -14.07 -12.86
N TYR A 222 -16.23 -14.87 -13.62
CA TYR A 222 -17.26 -14.36 -14.53
C TYR A 222 -18.32 -13.54 -13.80
N GLN A 223 -18.86 -14.04 -12.69
CA GLN A 223 -19.86 -13.33 -11.89
C GLN A 223 -19.30 -12.04 -11.28
N ALA A 224 -18.06 -12.04 -10.80
CA ALA A 224 -17.42 -10.83 -10.27
C ALA A 224 -17.25 -9.75 -11.34
N ILE A 225 -16.86 -10.14 -12.56
CA ILE A 225 -16.76 -9.22 -13.70
C ILE A 225 -18.14 -8.63 -14.01
N LEU A 226 -19.17 -9.47 -14.13
CA LEU A 226 -20.54 -9.02 -14.39
C LEU A 226 -21.09 -8.14 -13.28
N TYR A 227 -20.77 -8.44 -12.02
CA TYR A 227 -21.18 -7.65 -10.88
C TYR A 227 -20.63 -6.22 -10.95
N VAL A 228 -19.33 -6.08 -11.25
CA VAL A 228 -18.71 -4.76 -11.42
C VAL A 228 -19.24 -4.03 -12.66
N LEU A 229 -19.50 -4.75 -13.76
CA LEU A 229 -20.04 -4.18 -15.00
C LEU A 229 -21.47 -3.66 -14.84
N ASN A 230 -22.32 -4.38 -14.11
CA ASN A 230 -23.76 -4.11 -14.00
C ASN A 230 -24.13 -3.25 -12.78
N THR A 231 -23.21 -3.05 -11.84
CA THR A 231 -23.43 -2.22 -10.65
C THR A 231 -22.91 -0.82 -10.88
N ASN A 232 -23.79 0.10 -11.24
CA ASN A 232 -23.47 1.47 -11.64
C ASN A 232 -22.60 2.21 -10.62
N SER A 233 -22.79 1.94 -9.31
CA SER A 233 -22.06 2.63 -8.25
C SER A 233 -20.54 2.49 -8.35
N TYR A 234 -19.99 1.39 -8.89
CA TYR A 234 -18.57 1.24 -9.12
C TYR A 234 -18.05 2.24 -10.17
N ARG A 235 -18.77 2.36 -11.29
CA ARG A 235 -18.40 3.31 -12.35
C ARG A 235 -18.56 4.76 -11.89
N GLU A 236 -19.63 5.09 -11.23
CA GLU A 236 -19.90 6.42 -10.69
C GLU A 236 -18.83 6.82 -9.66
N THR A 237 -18.49 5.91 -8.74
CA THR A 237 -17.43 6.13 -7.75
C THR A 237 -16.07 6.28 -8.42
N ALA A 238 -15.73 5.42 -9.38
CA ALA A 238 -14.46 5.52 -10.10
C ALA A 238 -14.32 6.86 -10.84
N VAL A 239 -15.36 7.32 -11.53
CA VAL A 239 -15.38 8.62 -12.22
C VAL A 239 -15.28 9.78 -11.23
N ARG A 240 -16.00 9.73 -10.12
CA ARG A 240 -15.94 10.75 -9.07
C ARG A 240 -14.56 10.84 -8.43
N LEU A 241 -13.98 9.71 -8.04
CA LEU A 241 -12.63 9.68 -7.43
C LEU A 241 -11.53 10.04 -8.43
N SER A 242 -11.70 9.69 -9.70
CA SER A 242 -10.82 10.13 -10.79
C SER A 242 -10.75 11.65 -10.90
N ARG A 243 -11.90 12.34 -10.80
CA ARG A 243 -11.93 13.80 -10.80
C ARG A 243 -11.15 14.37 -9.61
N LEU A 244 -11.36 13.85 -8.40
CA LEU A 244 -10.61 14.26 -7.21
C LEU A 244 -9.12 13.99 -7.34
N HIS A 245 -8.74 12.82 -7.88
CA HIS A 245 -7.35 12.46 -8.10
C HIS A 245 -6.65 13.43 -9.09
N ARG A 246 -7.35 13.86 -10.12
CA ARG A 246 -6.79 14.79 -11.13
C ARG A 246 -6.84 16.26 -10.71
N ASP A 247 -7.71 16.61 -9.78
CA ASP A 247 -7.87 18.00 -9.30
C ASP A 247 -6.81 18.30 -8.22
N GLN A 248 -5.54 18.36 -8.63
CA GLN A 248 -4.39 18.66 -7.80
C GLN A 248 -3.63 19.87 -8.38
N PRO A 249 -3.03 20.72 -7.51
CA PRO A 249 -2.28 21.89 -7.97
C PRO A 249 -1.09 21.58 -8.87
N GLN A 250 -0.54 20.38 -8.73
CA GLN A 250 0.58 19.85 -9.51
C GLN A 250 0.31 18.37 -9.80
N SER A 251 0.66 17.92 -10.99
CA SER A 251 0.71 16.48 -11.27
C SER A 251 1.74 15.80 -10.36
N PRO A 252 1.63 14.49 -10.11
CA PRO A 252 2.63 13.74 -9.35
C PRO A 252 4.05 13.88 -9.90
N MET A 253 4.20 13.92 -11.22
CA MET A 253 5.49 14.08 -11.90
C MET A 253 6.06 15.48 -11.68
N GLU A 254 5.27 16.54 -11.91
CA GLU A 254 5.70 17.93 -11.66
C GLU A 254 6.09 18.13 -10.20
N ARG A 255 5.34 17.58 -9.28
CA ARG A 255 5.65 17.63 -7.84
C ARG A 255 6.96 16.92 -7.51
N ALA A 256 7.19 15.73 -8.06
CA ALA A 256 8.42 14.98 -7.85
C ALA A 256 9.63 15.74 -8.40
N VAL A 257 9.54 16.25 -9.63
CA VAL A 257 10.60 17.05 -10.27
C VAL A 257 10.88 18.32 -9.48
N TRP A 258 9.85 19.08 -9.10
CA TRP A 258 10.01 20.29 -8.31
C TRP A 258 10.76 20.04 -7.00
N TRP A 259 10.39 19.00 -6.26
CA TRP A 259 11.06 18.68 -5.00
C TRP A 259 12.51 18.23 -5.19
N ILE A 260 12.81 17.45 -6.22
CA ILE A 260 14.17 17.02 -6.54
C ILE A 260 15.04 18.25 -6.88
N GLU A 261 14.56 19.12 -7.78
CA GLU A 261 15.26 20.34 -8.16
C GLU A 261 15.45 21.29 -6.96
N HIS A 262 14.43 21.39 -6.10
CA HIS A 262 14.50 22.21 -4.90
C HIS A 262 15.58 21.72 -3.92
N VAL A 263 15.68 20.42 -3.69
CA VAL A 263 16.76 19.83 -2.87
C VAL A 263 18.13 20.10 -3.48
N ILE A 264 18.29 19.93 -4.78
CA ILE A 264 19.56 20.17 -5.49
C ILE A 264 19.95 21.66 -5.41
N LYS A 265 19.01 22.55 -5.71
CA LYS A 265 19.22 24.01 -5.71
C LYS A 265 19.69 24.55 -4.36
N HIS A 266 19.19 24.00 -3.26
CA HIS A 266 19.48 24.47 -1.92
C HIS A 266 20.53 23.64 -1.16
N GLY A 267 21.18 22.68 -1.83
CA GLY A 267 22.21 21.84 -1.23
C GLY A 267 21.71 20.92 -0.11
N GLY A 268 20.44 20.56 -0.17
CA GLY A 268 19.74 19.77 0.86
C GLY A 268 18.71 20.59 1.65
N LEU A 269 17.91 19.91 2.48
CA LEU A 269 16.87 20.54 3.29
C LEU A 269 16.92 19.96 4.72
N PRO A 270 17.97 20.27 5.50
CA PRO A 270 18.20 19.68 6.82
C PRO A 270 17.08 19.98 7.83
N HIS A 271 16.39 21.10 7.66
CA HIS A 271 15.25 21.50 8.51
C HIS A 271 14.00 20.61 8.36
N LEU A 272 13.91 19.85 7.27
CA LEU A 272 12.82 18.89 7.06
C LEU A 272 13.11 17.50 7.66
N ARG A 273 14.37 17.25 8.03
CA ARG A 273 14.79 15.96 8.56
C ARG A 273 14.36 15.81 10.04
N ALA A 274 13.74 14.69 10.35
CA ALA A 274 13.35 14.41 11.72
C ALA A 274 14.58 14.23 12.61
N ARG A 275 14.67 15.02 13.69
CA ARG A 275 15.72 14.84 14.69
C ARG A 275 15.69 13.47 15.37
N ALA A 276 14.54 12.85 15.39
CA ALA A 276 14.32 11.51 15.94
C ALA A 276 15.23 10.42 15.34
N VAL A 277 15.72 10.59 14.11
CA VAL A 277 16.64 9.63 13.47
C VAL A 277 18.05 9.65 14.09
N GLU A 278 18.40 10.69 14.85
CA GLU A 278 19.67 10.87 15.54
C GLU A 278 19.63 10.38 16.99
N LEU A 279 18.43 10.13 17.52
CA LEU A 279 18.26 9.70 18.91
C LEU A 279 18.63 8.22 19.06
N PRO A 280 19.32 7.84 20.14
CA PRO A 280 19.47 6.44 20.51
C PRO A 280 18.09 5.84 20.84
N TRP A 281 17.94 4.52 20.65
CA TRP A 281 16.66 3.85 20.75
C TRP A 281 15.92 4.08 22.08
N TYR A 282 16.63 4.15 23.20
CA TYR A 282 16.03 4.37 24.52
C TYR A 282 15.46 5.78 24.68
N GLN A 283 16.06 6.81 24.07
CA GLN A 283 15.51 8.16 24.02
C GLN A 283 14.35 8.26 23.02
N TYR A 284 14.47 7.59 21.87
CA TYR A 284 13.38 7.54 20.89
C TYR A 284 12.08 6.97 21.48
N TYR A 285 12.19 5.93 22.32
CA TYR A 285 11.05 5.33 23.01
C TYR A 285 10.78 5.93 24.39
N LEU A 286 11.46 7.01 24.78
CA LEU A 286 11.31 7.70 26.07
C LEU A 286 11.52 6.78 27.29
N LEU A 287 12.35 5.74 27.18
CA LEU A 287 12.59 4.80 28.28
C LEU A 287 13.34 5.44 29.45
N ASP A 288 14.21 6.38 29.18
CA ASP A 288 14.89 7.22 30.17
C ASP A 288 13.87 8.03 31.00
N VAL A 289 12.93 8.69 30.33
CA VAL A 289 11.85 9.45 31.00
C VAL A 289 10.92 8.52 31.77
N ALA A 290 10.50 7.41 31.15
CA ALA A 290 9.64 6.41 31.80
C ALA A 290 10.29 5.83 33.08
N THR A 291 11.57 5.50 33.01
CA THR A 291 12.35 4.99 34.17
C THR A 291 12.44 6.02 35.27
N PHE A 292 12.72 7.28 34.92
CA PHE A 292 12.74 8.36 35.87
C PHE A 292 11.39 8.55 36.58
N LEU A 293 10.29 8.60 35.81
CA LEU A 293 8.95 8.73 36.37
C LEU A 293 8.57 7.58 37.30
N LEU A 294 8.90 6.35 36.89
CA LEU A 294 8.68 5.16 37.72
C LEU A 294 9.49 5.22 39.03
N ALA A 295 10.73 5.67 38.97
CA ALA A 295 11.55 5.86 40.19
C ALA A 295 10.95 6.92 41.13
N VAL A 296 10.47 8.04 40.58
CA VAL A 296 9.80 9.08 41.38
C VAL A 296 8.52 8.52 42.01
N CYS A 297 7.68 7.82 41.23
CA CYS A 297 6.47 7.20 41.78
C CYS A 297 6.78 6.19 42.88
N ALA A 298 7.79 5.35 42.70
CA ALA A 298 8.21 4.39 43.71
C ALA A 298 8.71 5.08 44.97
N ALA A 299 9.48 6.14 44.86
CA ALA A 299 9.95 6.93 46.00
C ALA A 299 8.79 7.57 46.76
N VAL A 300 7.83 8.18 46.09
CA VAL A 300 6.63 8.76 46.69
C VAL A 300 5.78 7.69 47.38
N LEU A 301 5.50 6.59 46.73
CA LEU A 301 4.76 5.46 47.33
C LEU A 301 5.49 4.89 48.54
N GLY A 302 6.80 4.75 48.48
CA GLY A 302 7.65 4.33 49.60
C GLY A 302 7.58 5.30 50.77
N ALA A 303 7.66 6.60 50.54
CA ALA A 303 7.53 7.64 51.57
C ALA A 303 6.14 7.63 52.20
N VAL A 304 5.08 7.52 51.42
CA VAL A 304 3.69 7.39 51.92
C VAL A 304 3.54 6.15 52.80
N TRP A 305 4.01 5.00 52.29
CA TRP A 305 3.94 3.73 53.02
C TRP A 305 4.71 3.80 54.34
N TYR A 306 5.92 4.37 54.32
CA TYR A 306 6.74 4.55 55.55
C TYR A 306 6.05 5.48 56.54
N SER A 307 5.50 6.60 56.09
CA SER A 307 4.77 7.56 56.93
C SER A 307 3.53 6.91 57.55
N CYS A 308 2.74 6.19 56.78
CA CYS A 308 1.56 5.48 57.27
C CYS A 308 1.94 4.39 58.27
N SER A 309 2.98 3.61 58.00
CA SER A 309 3.50 2.56 58.94
C SER A 309 4.01 3.14 60.21
N PHE A 310 4.72 4.27 60.18
CA PHE A 310 5.19 5.01 61.35
C PHE A 310 4.05 5.52 62.21
N ILE A 311 3.03 6.13 61.60
CA ILE A 311 1.84 6.61 62.32
C ILE A 311 1.08 5.42 62.93
N TYR A 312 0.87 4.35 62.20
CA TYR A 312 0.20 3.15 62.69
C TYR A 312 0.93 2.51 63.86
N GLY A 313 2.26 2.37 63.76
CA GLY A 313 3.09 1.84 64.87
C GLY A 313 3.00 2.70 66.14
N LYS A 314 2.99 4.05 66.00
CA LYS A 314 2.83 4.96 67.15
C LYS A 314 1.42 4.88 67.77
N CYS A 315 0.37 4.78 66.95
CA CYS A 315 -1.02 4.66 67.41
C CYS A 315 -1.25 3.35 68.16
N CYS A 316 -0.82 2.22 67.61
CA CYS A 316 -1.00 0.93 68.25
C CYS A 316 -0.18 0.74 69.54
N SER A 317 1.07 1.24 69.58
CA SER A 317 1.88 1.20 70.80
C SER A 317 1.34 2.02 71.95
N LYS A 318 0.61 3.13 71.66
CA LYS A 318 -0.13 3.93 72.66
C LYS A 318 -1.35 3.16 73.21
N SER A 319 -2.02 2.39 72.39
CA SER A 319 -3.21 1.61 72.78
C SER A 319 -2.84 0.49 73.77
N GLU A 320 -1.73 -0.26 73.48
CA GLU A 320 -1.23 -1.33 74.37
C GLU A 320 -0.74 -0.81 75.71
N ARG A 321 -0.11 0.38 75.80
CA ARG A 321 0.27 0.99 77.06
C ARG A 321 -0.91 1.40 77.92
N LYS A 322 -2.02 1.83 77.34
CA LYS A 322 -3.24 2.17 78.11
C LYS A 322 -3.97 0.94 78.63
N LEU A 323 -3.91 -0.21 77.92
CA LEU A 323 -4.49 -1.46 78.40
C LEU A 323 -3.68 -2.15 79.52
N LYS A 324 -2.39 -1.85 79.67
CA LYS A 324 -1.54 -2.39 80.73
C LYS A 324 -1.52 -1.54 82.00
N SER A 325 -2.19 -0.38 82.00
CA SER A 325 -2.27 0.54 83.13
C SER A 325 -3.67 0.62 83.78
N GLN A 326 -4.56 -0.27 83.36
CA GLN A 326 -5.81 -0.66 84.06
C GLN A 326 -5.68 -2.07 84.67
#